data_3efd88f2d21d291f5449d4818833198d
#
_entry.id   3efd88f2d21d291f5449d4818833198d
#
_cell.length_a   1.000
_cell.length_b   1.000
_cell.length_c   1.000
_cell.angle_alpha   90.00
_cell.angle_beta   90.00
_cell.angle_gamma   90.00
#
_symmetry.space_group_name_H-M   'P 1'
#
loop_
_entity.id
_entity.type
_entity.pdbx_description
1 polymer ?
#
loop_
_entity_poly.entity_id
_entity_poly.type
_entity_poly.pdbx_seq_one_letter_code
_entity_poly.pdbx_strand_id
1 'polypeptide(L)'
;MNQEPPKKEVFKTSIITNNVIYEMIHDKDLHTTEYVSITENSEINVIPSYEINQVIFKPLPPDNTLVEKEVILFPSKPIEYGTESELLESIRTYIHKYVAISEFFEHIATYYIMFTWMYDKFNEVPYLRALGDFGSGKSRFLQTVGSICYKPIFTAGSTTSSPIFRILDQVQGTLILDEADYRFSDMTSDIVKILNTGYQKGTHVLRSEGKGIFEVKA
;
A
#
# COMPACT_ATOMS: atom_id res chain seq x y z
N MET A 1 -14.20 -35.10 26.26
CA MET A 1 -13.30 -33.97 25.97
C MET A 1 -13.88 -33.24 24.77
N ASN A 2 -14.58 -32.12 25.01
CA ASN A 2 -15.01 -31.24 23.91
C ASN A 2 -13.77 -30.55 23.38
N GLN A 3 -13.28 -30.95 22.22
CA GLN A 3 -12.30 -30.18 21.48
C GLN A 3 -13.02 -28.93 20.96
N GLU A 4 -12.57 -27.75 21.38
CA GLU A 4 -13.01 -26.52 20.77
C GLU A 4 -12.75 -26.59 19.24
N PRO A 5 -13.67 -26.11 18.42
CA PRO A 5 -13.47 -26.10 16.98
C PRO A 5 -12.20 -25.30 16.64
N PRO A 6 -11.44 -25.70 15.62
CA PRO A 6 -10.22 -24.99 15.23
C PRO A 6 -10.55 -23.53 14.90
N LYS A 7 -9.80 -22.61 15.49
CA LYS A 7 -9.94 -21.17 15.21
C LYS A 7 -9.62 -20.90 13.74
N LYS A 8 -10.39 -20.02 13.12
CA LYS A 8 -10.17 -19.62 11.73
C LYS A 8 -8.97 -18.65 11.66
N GLU A 9 -7.96 -18.95 10.86
CA GLU A 9 -6.86 -18.05 10.57
C GLU A 9 -7.14 -17.19 9.32
N VAL A 10 -6.83 -15.90 9.40
CA VAL A 10 -7.01 -14.94 8.30
C VAL A 10 -5.76 -14.07 8.19
N PHE A 11 -5.18 -14.00 7.00
CA PHE A 11 -4.03 -13.15 6.73
C PHE A 11 -4.49 -11.75 6.29
N LYS A 12 -3.97 -10.71 6.98
CA LYS A 12 -4.24 -9.30 6.70
C LYS A 12 -2.98 -8.49 6.86
N THR A 13 -2.86 -7.42 6.09
CA THR A 13 -1.72 -6.48 6.22
C THR A 13 -2.04 -5.32 7.17
N SER A 14 -3.32 -5.07 7.43
CA SER A 14 -3.78 -4.09 8.42
C SER A 14 -5.14 -4.49 9.00
N ILE A 15 -5.39 -4.07 10.22
CA ILE A 15 -6.65 -4.27 10.94
C ILE A 15 -6.93 -2.99 11.74
N ILE A 16 -8.17 -2.50 11.67
CA ILE A 16 -8.64 -1.43 12.53
C ILE A 16 -9.83 -1.97 13.31
N THR A 17 -9.69 -2.04 14.61
CA THR A 17 -10.75 -2.55 15.50
C THR A 17 -10.58 -1.97 16.90
N ASN A 18 -11.71 -1.71 17.59
CA ASN A 18 -11.72 -1.16 18.96
C ASN A 18 -10.80 0.06 19.14
N ASN A 19 -10.77 0.97 18.17
CA ASN A 19 -9.92 2.16 18.13
C ASN A 19 -8.40 1.86 18.19
N VAL A 20 -8.01 0.63 17.85
CA VAL A 20 -6.61 0.23 17.72
C VAL A 20 -6.32 -0.06 16.26
N ILE A 21 -5.20 0.48 15.78
CA ILE A 21 -4.67 0.22 14.44
C ILE A 21 -3.57 -0.83 14.57
N TYR A 22 -3.67 -1.89 13.78
CA TYR A 22 -2.65 -2.92 13.63
C TYR A 22 -2.10 -2.87 12.23
N GLU A 23 -0.82 -2.54 12.08
CA GLU A 23 -0.13 -2.46 10.78
C GLU A 23 0.98 -3.48 10.70
N MET A 24 1.06 -4.19 9.57
CA MET A 24 2.10 -5.17 9.33
C MET A 24 3.45 -4.50 9.14
N ILE A 25 4.46 -5.05 9.83
CA ILE A 25 5.88 -4.76 9.62
C ILE A 25 6.58 -6.03 9.11
N HIS A 26 7.68 -5.84 8.40
CA HIS A 26 8.54 -6.90 7.91
C HIS A 26 10.00 -6.60 8.23
N ASP A 27 10.55 -7.32 9.19
CA ASP A 27 11.99 -7.28 9.49
C ASP A 27 12.72 -8.27 8.57
N LYS A 28 13.46 -7.73 7.61
CA LYS A 28 14.19 -8.52 6.61
C LYS A 28 15.38 -9.26 7.23
N ASP A 29 16.04 -8.66 8.21
CA ASP A 29 17.23 -9.22 8.85
C ASP A 29 16.86 -10.41 9.73
N LEU A 30 15.73 -10.33 10.43
CA LEU A 30 15.20 -11.41 11.26
C LEU A 30 14.29 -12.38 10.47
N HIS A 31 13.94 -12.05 9.23
CA HIS A 31 12.98 -12.79 8.40
C HIS A 31 11.65 -13.03 9.13
N THR A 32 11.09 -11.98 9.73
CA THR A 32 9.84 -12.03 10.48
C THR A 32 8.83 -11.00 10.00
N THR A 33 7.56 -11.32 10.16
CA THR A 33 6.44 -10.40 9.97
C THR A 33 5.59 -10.36 11.22
N GLU A 34 5.24 -9.16 11.67
CA GLU A 34 4.49 -8.92 12.89
C GLU A 34 3.51 -7.76 12.67
N TYR A 35 2.62 -7.52 13.63
CA TYR A 35 1.84 -6.30 13.70
C TYR A 35 2.45 -5.33 14.69
N VAL A 36 2.55 -4.07 14.29
CA VAL A 36 2.65 -2.95 15.22
C VAL A 36 1.23 -2.50 15.54
N SER A 37 0.89 -2.41 16.82
CA SER A 37 -0.35 -1.81 17.27
C SER A 37 -0.10 -0.47 17.94
N ILE A 38 -0.98 0.49 17.65
CA ILE A 38 -0.96 1.83 18.25
C ILE A 38 -2.32 2.02 18.91
N THR A 39 -2.33 2.21 20.22
CA THR A 39 -3.53 2.49 21.01
C THR A 39 -3.85 3.98 21.03
N GLU A 40 -5.04 4.36 21.51
CA GLU A 40 -5.43 5.77 21.72
C GLU A 40 -4.46 6.54 22.63
N ASN A 41 -3.80 5.85 23.55
CA ASN A 41 -2.79 6.43 24.45
C ASN A 41 -1.40 6.52 23.82
N SER A 42 -1.27 6.28 22.51
CA SER A 42 0.00 6.26 21.76
C SER A 42 0.98 5.18 22.26
N GLU A 43 0.49 4.14 22.94
CA GLU A 43 1.32 2.98 23.27
C GLU A 43 1.55 2.13 22.03
N ILE A 44 2.82 1.84 21.75
CA ILE A 44 3.26 1.03 20.62
C ILE A 44 3.59 -0.37 21.13
N ASN A 45 2.94 -1.38 20.56
CA ASN A 45 3.21 -2.78 20.85
C ASN A 45 3.48 -3.54 19.56
N VAL A 46 4.38 -4.53 19.62
CA VAL A 46 4.65 -5.46 18.50
C VAL A 46 4.11 -6.83 18.89
N ILE A 47 3.25 -7.38 18.06
CA ILE A 47 2.58 -8.67 18.32
C ILE A 47 2.58 -9.57 17.07
N PRO A 48 2.71 -10.90 17.23
CA PRO A 48 2.74 -11.82 16.08
C PRO A 48 1.36 -12.07 15.47
N SER A 49 0.29 -11.84 16.20
CA SER A 49 -1.09 -12.05 15.76
C SER A 49 -2.08 -11.34 16.65
N TYR A 50 -3.28 -11.13 16.17
CA TYR A 50 -4.40 -10.56 16.92
C TYR A 50 -5.63 -11.47 16.83
N GLU A 51 -6.28 -11.75 17.97
CA GLU A 51 -7.45 -12.61 18.02
C GLU A 51 -8.71 -11.83 18.38
N ILE A 52 -9.78 -12.03 17.60
CA ILE A 52 -11.12 -11.51 17.90
C ILE A 52 -12.19 -12.51 17.42
N ASN A 53 -13.19 -12.77 18.24
CA ASN A 53 -14.36 -13.61 17.90
C ASN A 53 -13.97 -14.98 17.29
N GLN A 54 -12.99 -15.68 17.87
CA GLN A 54 -12.47 -16.98 17.39
C GLN A 54 -11.78 -16.92 16.00
N VAL A 55 -11.46 -15.72 15.51
CA VAL A 55 -10.66 -15.52 14.31
C VAL A 55 -9.29 -15.01 14.73
N ILE A 56 -8.23 -15.67 14.28
CA ILE A 56 -6.84 -15.24 14.46
C ILE A 56 -6.40 -14.51 13.20
N PHE A 57 -6.13 -13.23 13.32
CA PHE A 57 -5.53 -12.43 12.27
C PHE A 57 -4.01 -12.51 12.37
N LYS A 58 -3.37 -12.83 11.27
CA LYS A 58 -1.91 -12.92 11.13
C LYS A 58 -1.43 -11.99 10.01
N PRO A 59 -0.23 -11.40 10.12
CA PRO A 59 0.41 -10.74 8.98
C PRO A 59 0.69 -11.76 7.88
N LEU A 60 0.93 -11.31 6.65
CA LEU A 60 1.42 -12.20 5.60
C LEU A 60 2.73 -12.83 6.07
N PRO A 61 2.92 -14.14 5.90
CA PRO A 61 4.17 -14.79 6.31
C PRO A 61 5.36 -14.25 5.50
N PRO A 62 6.59 -14.26 6.06
CA PRO A 62 7.76 -13.67 5.41
C PRO A 62 8.15 -14.37 4.10
N ASP A 63 7.81 -15.65 3.94
CA ASP A 63 7.98 -16.45 2.71
C ASP A 63 6.85 -16.25 1.69
N ASN A 64 5.87 -15.39 1.97
CA ASN A 64 4.87 -15.01 0.99
C ASN A 64 5.54 -14.30 -0.20
N THR A 65 5.25 -14.72 -1.42
CA THR A 65 5.89 -14.20 -2.65
C THR A 65 5.83 -12.66 -2.76
N LEU A 66 4.76 -12.03 -2.29
CA LEU A 66 4.61 -10.57 -2.33
C LEU A 66 5.55 -9.86 -1.35
N VAL A 67 5.88 -10.51 -0.24
CA VAL A 67 6.80 -10.03 0.80
C VAL A 67 8.24 -10.34 0.40
N GLU A 68 8.54 -11.62 0.16
CA GLU A 68 9.88 -12.12 -0.16
C GLU A 68 10.50 -11.44 -1.38
N LYS A 69 9.70 -11.24 -2.45
CA LYS A 69 10.16 -10.59 -3.70
C LYS A 69 9.98 -9.08 -3.71
N GLU A 70 9.63 -8.50 -2.57
CA GLU A 70 9.44 -7.06 -2.44
C GLU A 70 8.48 -6.45 -3.47
N VAL A 71 7.47 -7.23 -3.91
CA VAL A 71 6.40 -6.71 -4.77
C VAL A 71 5.63 -5.62 -4.02
N ILE A 72 5.56 -5.76 -2.70
CA ILE A 72 5.01 -4.79 -1.75
C ILE A 72 6.10 -4.49 -0.73
N LEU A 73 6.33 -3.21 -0.44
CA LEU A 73 7.23 -2.83 0.63
C LEU A 73 6.45 -2.59 1.93
N PHE A 74 6.97 -3.12 3.02
CA PHE A 74 6.45 -2.91 4.37
C PHE A 74 7.50 -2.21 5.23
N PRO A 75 7.08 -1.37 6.21
CA PRO A 75 8.00 -0.82 7.20
C PRO A 75 8.68 -1.95 7.97
N SER A 76 9.93 -1.76 8.39
CA SER A 76 10.64 -2.75 9.22
C SER A 76 10.32 -2.60 10.70
N LYS A 77 10.11 -1.36 11.17
CA LYS A 77 9.81 -1.04 12.57
C LYS A 77 9.20 0.35 12.71
N PRO A 78 8.44 0.62 13.77
CA PRO A 78 8.05 1.97 14.12
C PRO A 78 9.26 2.75 14.66
N ILE A 79 9.35 4.03 14.32
CA ILE A 79 10.34 4.97 14.86
C ILE A 79 9.67 6.29 15.16
N GLU A 80 10.17 6.98 16.17
CA GLU A 80 9.78 8.36 16.44
C GLU A 80 10.24 9.27 15.32
N TYR A 81 9.33 10.12 14.84
CA TYR A 81 9.61 11.07 13.76
C TYR A 81 9.75 12.53 14.22
N GLY A 82 9.60 12.77 15.54
CA GLY A 82 9.61 14.12 16.11
C GLY A 82 8.33 14.89 15.83
N THR A 83 8.46 16.08 15.26
CA THR A 83 7.35 16.94 14.86
C THR A 83 6.91 16.65 13.42
N GLU A 84 5.69 17.08 13.07
CA GLU A 84 5.20 17.01 11.69
C GLU A 84 6.13 17.76 10.71
N SER A 85 6.66 18.92 11.11
CA SER A 85 7.61 19.69 10.29
C SER A 85 8.90 18.93 10.03
N GLU A 86 9.42 18.25 11.03
CA GLU A 86 10.64 17.41 10.89
C GLU A 86 10.39 16.20 9.98
N LEU A 87 9.21 15.58 10.07
CA LEU A 87 8.82 14.50 9.17
C LEU A 87 8.72 14.98 7.72
N LEU A 88 8.03 16.10 7.47
CA LEU A 88 7.91 16.69 6.13
C LEU A 88 9.27 17.04 5.54
N GLU A 89 10.17 17.64 6.34
CA GLU A 89 11.52 17.97 5.88
C GLU A 89 12.37 16.72 5.61
N SER A 90 12.21 15.67 6.41
CA SER A 90 12.90 14.40 6.18
C SER A 90 12.46 13.74 4.88
N ILE A 91 11.16 13.75 4.58
CA ILE A 91 10.61 13.25 3.31
C ILE A 91 11.14 14.08 2.14
N ARG A 92 11.10 15.42 2.24
CA ARG A 92 11.61 16.32 1.21
C ARG A 92 13.09 16.12 0.94
N THR A 93 13.90 16.01 1.98
CA THR A 93 15.33 15.71 1.89
C THR A 93 15.60 14.40 1.19
N TYR A 94 14.81 13.37 1.50
CA TYR A 94 14.91 12.08 0.81
C TYR A 94 14.60 12.20 -0.68
N ILE A 95 13.53 12.89 -1.07
CA ILE A 95 13.20 13.13 -2.48
C ILE A 95 14.33 13.88 -3.17
N HIS A 96 14.76 15.02 -2.60
CA HIS A 96 15.82 15.87 -3.14
C HIS A 96 17.12 15.12 -3.40
N LYS A 97 17.47 14.17 -2.53
CA LYS A 97 18.68 13.35 -2.65
C LYS A 97 18.70 12.50 -3.90
N TYR A 98 17.54 12.00 -4.36
CA TYR A 98 17.46 11.01 -5.43
C TYR A 98 16.85 11.53 -6.73
N VAL A 99 16.11 12.64 -6.68
CA VAL A 99 15.38 13.18 -7.83
C VAL A 99 15.60 14.69 -7.95
N ALA A 100 16.03 15.11 -9.13
CA ALA A 100 16.18 16.55 -9.45
C ALA A 100 14.86 17.08 -10.04
N ILE A 101 14.02 17.67 -9.21
CA ILE A 101 12.77 18.36 -9.59
C ILE A 101 12.72 19.74 -8.94
N SER A 102 11.78 20.60 -9.36
CA SER A 102 11.66 21.91 -8.72
C SER A 102 11.14 21.78 -7.29
N GLU A 103 11.48 22.71 -6.43
CA GLU A 103 11.02 22.78 -5.03
C GLU A 103 9.50 22.67 -4.91
N PHE A 104 8.76 23.29 -5.82
CA PHE A 104 7.31 23.19 -5.87
C PHE A 104 6.82 21.74 -6.02
N PHE A 105 7.44 20.95 -6.92
CA PHE A 105 7.09 19.56 -7.10
C PHE A 105 7.61 18.66 -5.98
N GLU A 106 8.71 19.01 -5.31
CA GLU A 106 9.14 18.33 -4.09
C GLU A 106 8.08 18.46 -2.99
N HIS A 107 7.53 19.66 -2.79
CA HIS A 107 6.44 19.87 -1.83
C HIS A 107 5.19 19.04 -2.19
N ILE A 108 4.76 19.07 -3.46
CA ILE A 108 3.60 18.25 -3.90
C ILE A 108 3.84 16.77 -3.61
N ALA A 109 5.01 16.24 -3.97
CA ALA A 109 5.33 14.83 -3.74
C ALA A 109 5.39 14.51 -2.25
N THR A 110 5.93 15.38 -1.41
CA THR A 110 5.99 15.23 0.04
C THR A 110 4.60 15.13 0.65
N TYR A 111 3.69 16.04 0.32
CA TYR A 111 2.31 15.98 0.83
C TYR A 111 1.53 14.81 0.23
N TYR A 112 1.81 14.40 -1.01
CA TYR A 112 1.20 13.22 -1.58
C TYR A 112 1.61 11.95 -0.83
N ILE A 113 2.88 11.81 -0.46
CA ILE A 113 3.34 10.69 0.37
C ILE A 113 2.58 10.67 1.70
N MET A 114 2.52 11.79 2.42
CA MET A 114 1.75 11.90 3.67
C MET A 114 0.28 11.53 3.46
N PHE A 115 -0.32 12.00 2.37
CA PHE A 115 -1.70 11.68 2.00
C PHE A 115 -1.90 10.17 1.85
N THR A 116 -0.96 9.43 1.24
CA THR A 116 -1.10 7.97 1.06
C THR A 116 -1.19 7.21 2.39
N TRP A 117 -0.60 7.71 3.48
CA TRP A 117 -0.68 7.13 4.82
C TRP A 117 -1.98 7.42 5.55
N MET A 118 -2.80 8.34 5.02
CA MET A 118 -4.07 8.79 5.60
C MET A 118 -5.23 8.72 4.60
N TYR A 119 -5.06 8.00 3.48
CA TYR A 119 -6.03 7.99 2.38
C TYR A 119 -7.44 7.59 2.80
N ASP A 120 -7.57 6.72 3.82
CA ASP A 120 -8.84 6.24 4.37
C ASP A 120 -9.69 7.33 5.04
N LYS A 121 -9.08 8.48 5.37
CA LYS A 121 -9.75 9.67 5.95
C LYS A 121 -10.41 10.56 4.89
N PHE A 122 -10.15 10.32 3.62
CA PHE A 122 -10.66 11.12 2.52
C PHE A 122 -11.74 10.37 1.73
N ASN A 123 -12.65 11.10 1.10
CA ASN A 123 -13.67 10.53 0.23
C ASN A 123 -13.17 10.32 -1.19
N GLU A 124 -12.17 11.08 -1.59
CA GLU A 124 -11.56 11.03 -2.92
C GLU A 124 -10.05 11.02 -2.79
N VAL A 125 -9.39 10.26 -3.66
CA VAL A 125 -7.94 10.14 -3.71
C VAL A 125 -7.40 10.68 -5.04
N PRO A 126 -6.50 11.67 -5.03
CA PRO A 126 -5.87 12.16 -6.25
C PRO A 126 -4.84 11.16 -6.78
N TYR A 127 -4.56 11.23 -8.08
CA TYR A 127 -3.46 10.50 -8.70
C TYR A 127 -2.27 11.43 -8.96
N LEU A 128 -1.09 11.04 -8.50
CA LEU A 128 0.15 11.72 -8.83
C LEU A 128 0.69 11.17 -10.16
N ARG A 129 0.86 12.05 -11.16
CA ARG A 129 1.37 11.68 -12.47
C ARG A 129 2.70 12.36 -12.76
N ALA A 130 3.69 11.58 -13.18
CA ALA A 130 4.93 12.09 -13.74
C ALA A 130 4.84 12.09 -15.27
N LEU A 131 4.93 13.25 -15.90
CA LEU A 131 4.94 13.42 -17.35
C LEU A 131 6.30 13.97 -17.80
N GLY A 132 6.77 13.56 -18.96
CA GLY A 132 8.03 14.02 -19.54
C GLY A 132 8.47 13.11 -20.66
N ASP A 133 9.48 13.52 -21.41
CA ASP A 133 10.04 12.78 -22.53
C ASP A 133 10.80 11.52 -22.07
N PHE A 134 11.21 10.70 -23.03
CA PHE A 134 12.05 9.55 -22.75
C PHE A 134 13.37 10.00 -22.08
N GLY A 135 13.78 9.28 -21.03
CA GLY A 135 15.02 9.62 -20.29
C GLY A 135 14.89 10.80 -19.30
N SER A 136 13.69 11.38 -19.12
CA SER A 136 13.48 12.52 -18.20
C SER A 136 13.46 12.18 -16.71
N GLY A 137 13.69 10.91 -16.33
CA GLY A 137 13.76 10.50 -14.93
C GLY A 137 12.42 10.08 -14.30
N LYS A 138 11.34 9.88 -15.09
CA LYS A 138 10.02 9.46 -14.60
C LYS A 138 10.06 8.20 -13.71
N SER A 139 10.74 7.15 -14.18
CA SER A 139 10.86 5.90 -13.42
C SER A 139 11.59 6.10 -12.10
N ARG A 140 12.67 6.93 -12.09
CA ARG A 140 13.36 7.27 -10.85
C ARG A 140 12.47 8.04 -9.89
N PHE A 141 11.68 9.00 -10.39
CA PHE A 141 10.70 9.72 -9.59
C PHE A 141 9.67 8.76 -8.97
N LEU A 142 9.07 7.89 -9.79
CA LEU A 142 8.08 6.90 -9.32
C LEU A 142 8.66 5.94 -8.29
N GLN A 143 9.89 5.45 -8.50
CA GLN A 143 10.58 4.59 -7.55
C GLN A 143 10.89 5.30 -6.24
N THR A 144 11.42 6.53 -6.30
CA THR A 144 11.79 7.30 -5.11
C THR A 144 10.56 7.69 -4.28
N VAL A 145 9.58 8.32 -4.90
CA VAL A 145 8.35 8.75 -4.22
C VAL A 145 7.54 7.54 -3.79
N GLY A 146 7.38 6.56 -4.69
CA GLY A 146 6.61 5.34 -4.44
C GLY A 146 7.15 4.54 -3.26
N SER A 147 8.48 4.40 -3.10
CA SER A 147 9.08 3.54 -2.06
C SER A 147 8.73 3.94 -0.63
N ILE A 148 8.30 5.17 -0.39
CA ILE A 148 7.90 5.68 0.93
C ILE A 148 6.42 6.04 1.04
N CYS A 149 5.61 5.72 0.00
CA CYS A 149 4.15 5.72 0.09
C CYS A 149 3.64 4.57 0.97
N TYR A 150 2.38 4.61 1.33
CA TYR A 150 1.74 3.55 2.11
C TYR A 150 1.64 2.24 1.32
N LYS A 151 2.28 1.18 1.81
CA LYS A 151 2.31 -0.17 1.21
C LYS A 151 2.47 -0.12 -0.32
N PRO A 152 3.58 0.40 -0.83
CA PRO A 152 3.75 0.58 -2.26
C PRO A 152 3.78 -0.76 -3.00
N ILE A 153 3.03 -0.82 -4.09
CA ILE A 153 2.89 -1.97 -4.99
C ILE A 153 3.47 -1.56 -6.34
N PHE A 154 4.68 -2.04 -6.66
CA PHE A 154 5.32 -1.71 -7.91
C PHE A 154 4.89 -2.67 -9.02
N THR A 155 4.41 -2.11 -10.13
CA THR A 155 4.02 -2.88 -11.30
C THR A 155 4.61 -2.27 -12.57
N ALA A 156 5.01 -3.13 -13.51
CA ALA A 156 5.41 -2.70 -14.85
C ALA A 156 4.20 -2.68 -15.80
N GLY A 157 4.31 -1.91 -16.88
CA GLY A 157 3.26 -1.80 -17.89
C GLY A 157 2.85 -3.12 -18.57
N SER A 158 3.68 -4.18 -18.45
CA SER A 158 3.39 -5.53 -18.94
C SER A 158 2.58 -6.41 -17.98
N THR A 159 2.31 -5.94 -16.75
CA THR A 159 1.57 -6.70 -15.74
C THR A 159 0.08 -6.77 -16.11
N THR A 160 -0.50 -7.97 -16.16
CA THR A 160 -1.92 -8.16 -16.44
C THR A 160 -2.80 -7.57 -15.34
N SER A 161 -4.04 -7.15 -15.67
CA SER A 161 -4.94 -6.47 -14.73
C SER A 161 -5.40 -7.36 -13.56
N SER A 162 -5.59 -8.67 -13.77
CA SER A 162 -6.13 -9.58 -12.75
C SER A 162 -5.27 -9.70 -11.48
N PRO A 163 -3.93 -9.90 -11.53
CA PRO A 163 -3.08 -9.87 -10.35
C PRO A 163 -3.12 -8.53 -9.61
N ILE A 164 -3.14 -7.41 -10.36
CA ILE A 164 -3.19 -6.06 -9.77
C ILE A 164 -4.44 -5.91 -8.88
N PHE A 165 -5.61 -6.31 -9.38
CA PHE A 165 -6.85 -6.25 -8.61
C PHE A 165 -6.79 -7.07 -7.32
N ARG A 166 -6.27 -8.31 -7.39
CA ARG A 166 -6.17 -9.18 -6.21
C ARG A 166 -5.23 -8.62 -5.15
N ILE A 167 -4.10 -8.07 -5.59
CA ILE A 167 -3.13 -7.46 -4.68
C ILE A 167 -3.74 -6.21 -4.02
N LEU A 168 -4.38 -5.34 -4.80
CA LEU A 168 -5.03 -4.14 -4.28
C LEU A 168 -6.12 -4.48 -3.26
N ASP A 169 -6.98 -5.46 -3.54
CA ASP A 169 -8.02 -5.90 -2.60
C ASP A 169 -7.43 -6.48 -1.31
N GLN A 170 -6.35 -7.24 -1.42
CA GLN A 170 -5.71 -7.87 -0.27
C GLN A 170 -4.93 -6.88 0.59
N VAL A 171 -4.24 -5.91 -0.02
CA VAL A 171 -3.23 -5.07 0.64
C VAL A 171 -3.73 -3.67 0.91
N GLN A 172 -4.56 -3.12 0.00
CA GLN A 172 -5.07 -1.74 0.10
C GLN A 172 -3.93 -0.72 0.21
N GLY A 173 -2.94 -0.82 -0.68
CA GLY A 173 -1.75 0.01 -0.72
C GLY A 173 -1.73 0.97 -1.91
N THR A 174 -0.62 1.67 -2.08
CA THR A 174 -0.40 2.62 -3.17
C THR A 174 0.11 1.88 -4.41
N LEU A 175 -0.66 1.87 -5.49
CA LEU A 175 -0.24 1.29 -6.77
C LEU A 175 0.68 2.24 -7.52
N ILE A 176 1.88 1.78 -7.86
CA ILE A 176 2.85 2.51 -8.67
C ILE A 176 2.92 1.84 -10.04
N LEU A 177 2.53 2.60 -11.08
CA LEU A 177 2.51 2.14 -12.47
C LEU A 177 3.63 2.83 -13.24
N ASP A 178 4.67 2.11 -13.62
CA ASP A 178 5.71 2.60 -14.52
C ASP A 178 5.43 2.15 -15.95
N GLU A 179 5.88 2.93 -16.94
CA GLU A 179 5.63 2.68 -18.37
C GLU A 179 4.14 2.57 -18.75
N ALA A 180 3.31 3.35 -18.07
CA ALA A 180 1.87 3.39 -18.32
C ALA A 180 1.51 4.20 -19.59
N ASP A 181 2.22 4.00 -20.70
CA ASP A 181 1.88 4.56 -22.01
C ASP A 181 0.68 3.80 -22.58
N TYR A 182 -0.49 4.08 -22.01
CA TYR A 182 -1.77 3.44 -22.32
C TYR A 182 -2.29 3.86 -23.70
N ARG A 183 -1.64 3.40 -24.76
CA ARG A 183 -2.14 3.55 -26.12
C ARG A 183 -2.73 2.23 -26.63
N PHE A 184 -4.04 2.14 -26.62
CA PHE A 184 -4.83 1.18 -27.43
C PHE A 184 -4.66 -0.33 -27.21
N SER A 185 -4.67 -0.84 -25.97
CA SER A 185 -4.82 -2.28 -25.71
C SER A 185 -5.99 -2.58 -24.76
N ASP A 186 -6.54 -3.80 -24.79
CA ASP A 186 -7.62 -4.23 -23.88
C ASP A 186 -7.22 -4.14 -22.40
N MET A 187 -5.95 -4.36 -22.09
CA MET A 187 -5.37 -4.21 -20.75
C MET A 187 -5.42 -2.76 -20.28
N THR A 188 -5.21 -1.81 -21.19
CA THR A 188 -5.37 -0.36 -20.96
C THR A 188 -6.79 -0.03 -20.50
N SER A 189 -7.80 -0.65 -21.11
CA SER A 189 -9.21 -0.38 -20.78
C SER A 189 -9.53 -0.77 -19.34
N ASP A 190 -8.96 -1.85 -18.82
CA ASP A 190 -9.22 -2.33 -17.45
C ASP A 190 -8.52 -1.45 -16.40
N ILE A 191 -7.26 -1.07 -16.63
CA ILE A 191 -6.54 -0.16 -15.73
C ILE A 191 -7.19 1.24 -15.75
N VAL A 192 -7.59 1.73 -16.91
CA VAL A 192 -8.33 2.99 -17.03
C VAL A 192 -9.67 2.92 -16.27
N LYS A 193 -10.38 1.79 -16.29
CA LYS A 193 -11.58 1.60 -15.47
C LYS A 193 -11.26 1.67 -13.97
N ILE A 194 -10.15 1.03 -13.51
CA ILE A 194 -9.70 1.15 -12.11
C ILE A 194 -9.46 2.62 -11.76
N LEU A 195 -8.68 3.32 -12.58
CA LEU A 195 -8.34 4.73 -12.33
C LEU A 195 -9.59 5.64 -12.36
N ASN A 196 -10.56 5.35 -13.22
CA ASN A 196 -11.79 6.15 -13.33
C ASN A 196 -12.80 5.89 -12.21
N THR A 197 -12.70 4.78 -11.50
CA THR A 197 -13.63 4.41 -10.43
C THR A 197 -12.96 4.37 -9.06
N GLY A 198 -11.67 4.08 -9.00
CA GLY A 198 -10.91 3.88 -7.77
C GLY A 198 -10.56 5.17 -7.01
N TYR A 199 -10.82 6.34 -7.58
CA TYR A 199 -10.52 7.60 -6.89
C TYR A 199 -11.58 7.98 -5.83
N GLN A 200 -12.75 7.35 -5.85
CA GLN A 200 -13.86 7.69 -4.96
C GLN A 200 -14.21 6.54 -4.01
N LYS A 201 -14.28 6.84 -2.72
CA LYS A 201 -14.64 5.88 -1.67
C LYS A 201 -16.05 5.33 -1.89
N GLY A 202 -16.19 4.00 -1.78
CA GLY A 202 -17.48 3.33 -1.93
C GLY A 202 -17.83 2.98 -3.38
N THR A 203 -16.98 3.30 -4.35
CA THR A 203 -17.13 2.80 -5.71
C THR A 203 -16.46 1.44 -5.83
N HIS A 204 -17.18 0.44 -6.35
CA HIS A 204 -16.72 -0.94 -6.43
C HIS A 204 -16.58 -1.38 -7.89
N VAL A 205 -15.50 -2.06 -8.23
CA VAL A 205 -15.33 -2.71 -9.52
C VAL A 205 -15.70 -4.17 -9.39
N LEU A 206 -16.79 -4.59 -10.03
CA LEU A 206 -17.24 -5.97 -10.03
C LEU A 206 -16.54 -6.76 -11.15
N ARG A 207 -16.02 -7.93 -10.81
CA ARG A 207 -15.46 -8.89 -11.78
C ARG A 207 -16.03 -10.28 -11.57
N SER A 208 -16.21 -11.03 -12.65
CA SER A 208 -16.53 -12.43 -12.58
C SER A 208 -15.25 -13.27 -12.53
N GLU A 209 -15.15 -14.19 -11.58
CA GLU A 209 -14.06 -15.14 -11.49
C GLU A 209 -14.63 -16.56 -11.41
N GLY A 210 -14.43 -17.35 -12.47
CA GLY A 210 -15.01 -18.70 -12.57
C GLY A 210 -16.53 -18.69 -12.50
N LYS A 211 -17.11 -19.34 -11.48
CA LYS A 211 -18.57 -19.38 -11.25
C LYS A 211 -19.08 -18.32 -10.26
N GLY A 212 -18.23 -17.42 -9.80
CA GLY A 212 -18.56 -16.41 -8.80
C GLY A 212 -18.37 -14.96 -9.30
N ILE A 213 -18.95 -14.02 -8.58
CA ILE A 213 -18.70 -12.58 -8.75
C ILE A 213 -17.68 -12.18 -7.67
N PHE A 214 -16.59 -11.55 -8.09
CA PHE A 214 -15.57 -11.01 -7.21
C PHE A 214 -15.70 -9.48 -7.17
N GLU A 215 -15.77 -8.92 -5.97
CA GLU A 215 -15.85 -7.48 -5.73
C GLU A 215 -14.45 -6.98 -5.38
N VAL A 216 -13.95 -6.00 -6.14
CA VAL A 216 -12.73 -5.27 -5.80
C VAL A 216 -13.11 -3.96 -5.16
N LYS A 217 -12.70 -3.75 -3.91
CA LYS A 217 -12.78 -2.44 -3.26
C LYS A 217 -11.67 -1.57 -3.83
N ALA A 218 -12.05 -0.51 -4.47
CA ALA A 218 -11.15 0.54 -4.88
C ALA A 218 -10.89 1.48 -3.72
#